data_29de070fdb4913a7a7b063c26c700204
#
_entry.id   29de070fdb4913a7a7b063c26c700204
#
_cell.length_a   1.000
_cell.length_b   1.000
_cell.length_c   1.000
_cell.angle_alpha   90.00
_cell.angle_beta   90.00
_cell.angle_gamma   90.00
#
_symmetry.space_group_name_H-M   'P 1'
#
loop_
_entity.id
_entity.type
_entity.pdbx_description
1 polymer ?
#
loop_
_entity_poly.entity_id
_entity_poly.type
_entity_poly.pdbx_seq_one_letter_code
_entity_poly.pdbx_strand_id
1 'polypeptide(L)'
;GMLIAATDSQAVTLEWALSCVLNHPEVFKRARDELETHVGQDRLLEDSDLSKLPYLKNIIYETLRLYTPAPLLLPHSSSEECIIGGFKVPRDTIVLINAWSIHRDPKVWSEATSFKPERFEKEGELDKLIAFGLGRRACPGGGLAMRALCLSLGLLIQCFEWKRVGDKEIDMREESGFTLSRLIPLKAMCKARPVINRLEK
;
A
#
# COMPACT_ATOMS: atom_id res chain seq x y z
N GLY A 1 6.34 -13.55 -16.40
CA GLY A 1 6.79 -12.38 -15.59
C GLY A 1 5.65 -11.49 -15.12
N MET A 2 4.77 -11.01 -16.04
CA MET A 2 3.70 -10.04 -15.70
C MET A 2 2.70 -10.56 -14.65
N LEU A 3 2.24 -11.80 -14.74
CA LEU A 3 1.29 -12.37 -13.78
C LEU A 3 1.88 -12.40 -12.36
N ILE A 4 3.11 -12.86 -12.20
CA ILE A 4 3.78 -12.90 -10.90
C ILE A 4 3.93 -11.50 -10.32
N ALA A 5 4.41 -10.55 -11.13
CA ALA A 5 4.58 -9.16 -10.67
C ALA A 5 3.26 -8.51 -10.23
N ALA A 6 2.14 -8.85 -10.89
CA ALA A 6 0.84 -8.29 -10.58
C ALA A 6 0.18 -8.92 -9.35
N THR A 7 0.38 -10.22 -9.09
CA THR A 7 -0.30 -10.92 -7.98
C THR A 7 0.48 -10.82 -6.67
N ASP A 8 1.78 -11.09 -6.71
CA ASP A 8 2.63 -11.11 -5.51
C ASP A 8 2.67 -9.73 -4.83
N SER A 9 2.93 -8.67 -5.59
CA SER A 9 3.00 -7.31 -5.04
C SER A 9 1.68 -6.85 -4.40
N GLN A 10 0.54 -7.25 -4.96
CA GLN A 10 -0.77 -6.92 -4.40
C GLN A 10 -1.04 -7.70 -3.11
N ALA A 11 -0.75 -9.00 -3.08
CA ALA A 11 -0.93 -9.83 -1.89
C ALA A 11 -0.12 -9.30 -0.71
N VAL A 12 1.16 -9.02 -0.96
CA VAL A 12 2.06 -8.42 0.05
C VAL A 12 1.56 -7.06 0.53
N THR A 13 1.12 -6.19 -0.39
CA THR A 13 0.59 -4.87 0.00
C THR A 13 -0.68 -4.98 0.85
N LEU A 14 -1.60 -5.89 0.52
CA LEU A 14 -2.81 -6.12 1.30
C LEU A 14 -2.51 -6.66 2.70
N GLU A 15 -1.56 -7.58 2.81
CA GLU A 15 -1.13 -8.11 4.10
C GLU A 15 -0.54 -7.01 4.99
N TRP A 16 0.31 -6.14 4.44
CA TRP A 16 0.83 -4.97 5.14
C TRP A 16 -0.28 -3.99 5.52
N ALA A 17 -1.19 -3.67 4.59
CA ALA A 17 -2.29 -2.73 4.83
C ALA A 17 -3.19 -3.22 5.97
N LEU A 18 -3.59 -4.50 5.95
CA LEU A 18 -4.40 -5.08 7.01
C LEU A 18 -3.66 -5.11 8.34
N SER A 19 -2.36 -5.40 8.33
CA SER A 19 -1.53 -5.37 9.54
C SER A 19 -1.42 -3.97 10.13
N CYS A 20 -1.22 -2.96 9.28
CA CYS A 20 -1.17 -1.56 9.69
C CYS A 20 -2.48 -1.12 10.34
N VAL A 21 -3.62 -1.36 9.70
CA VAL A 21 -4.92 -0.92 10.25
C VAL A 21 -5.30 -1.67 11.52
N LEU A 22 -4.86 -2.92 11.70
CA LEU A 22 -5.07 -3.67 12.94
C LEU A 22 -4.20 -3.17 14.10
N ASN A 23 -3.04 -2.59 13.82
CA ASN A 23 -2.21 -1.91 14.83
C ASN A 23 -2.67 -0.47 15.11
N HIS A 24 -3.55 0.10 14.26
CA HIS A 24 -4.08 1.46 14.38
C HIS A 24 -5.61 1.44 14.40
N PRO A 25 -6.25 1.13 15.55
CA PRO A 25 -7.70 0.96 15.65
C PRO A 25 -8.48 2.22 15.23
N GLU A 26 -7.93 3.40 15.45
CA GLU A 26 -8.51 4.69 15.02
C GLU A 26 -8.56 4.80 13.49
N VAL A 27 -7.51 4.36 12.79
CA VAL A 27 -7.47 4.31 11.32
C VAL A 27 -8.50 3.31 10.81
N PHE A 28 -8.54 2.12 11.43
CA PHE A 28 -9.52 1.08 11.06
C PHE A 28 -10.95 1.59 11.22
N LYS A 29 -11.24 2.25 12.37
CA LYS A 29 -12.56 2.81 12.63
C LYS A 29 -12.93 3.87 11.59
N ARG A 30 -12.04 4.80 11.29
CA ARG A 30 -12.28 5.87 10.31
C ARG A 30 -12.54 5.31 8.91
N ALA A 31 -11.77 4.30 8.47
CA ALA A 31 -12.01 3.62 7.20
C ALA A 31 -13.38 2.94 7.15
N ARG A 32 -13.79 2.32 8.25
CA ARG A 32 -15.11 1.70 8.37
C ARG A 32 -16.23 2.73 8.34
N ASP A 33 -16.10 3.83 9.06
CA ASP A 33 -17.07 4.92 9.08
C ASP A 33 -17.25 5.54 7.68
N GLU A 34 -16.15 5.69 6.91
CA GLU A 34 -16.19 6.14 5.51
C GLU A 34 -16.97 5.17 4.63
N LEU A 35 -16.69 3.86 4.73
CA LEU A 35 -17.40 2.81 4.00
C LEU A 35 -18.91 2.78 4.36
N GLU A 36 -19.25 2.87 5.64
CA GLU A 36 -20.63 2.86 6.10
C GLU A 36 -21.41 4.10 5.62
N THR A 37 -20.75 5.25 5.56
CA THR A 37 -21.35 6.50 5.09
C THR A 37 -21.64 6.49 3.59
N HIS A 38 -20.71 5.96 2.78
CA HIS A 38 -20.79 6.11 1.31
C HIS A 38 -21.30 4.86 0.59
N VAL A 39 -21.19 3.68 1.18
CA VAL A 39 -21.61 2.40 0.59
C VAL A 39 -22.75 1.78 1.38
N GLY A 40 -22.68 1.86 2.72
CA GLY A 40 -23.65 1.23 3.62
C GLY A 40 -23.39 -0.25 3.83
N GLN A 41 -24.43 -0.94 4.34
CA GLN A 41 -24.39 -2.38 4.65
C GLN A 41 -25.40 -3.21 3.83
N ASP A 42 -26.14 -2.56 2.94
CA ASP A 42 -27.19 -3.21 2.14
C ASP A 42 -26.66 -3.83 0.84
N ARG A 43 -25.47 -3.47 0.42
CA ARG A 43 -24.76 -4.00 -0.74
C ARG A 43 -23.26 -4.06 -0.49
N LEU A 44 -22.56 -4.77 -1.35
CA LEU A 44 -21.09 -4.79 -1.34
C LEU A 44 -20.50 -3.55 -2.00
N LEU A 45 -19.30 -3.22 -1.59
CA LEU A 45 -18.45 -2.23 -2.23
C LEU A 45 -18.19 -2.63 -3.69
N GLU A 46 -18.36 -1.67 -4.59
CA GLU A 46 -18.06 -1.79 -6.00
C GLU A 46 -16.96 -0.81 -6.43
N ASP A 47 -16.34 -1.07 -7.57
CA ASP A 47 -15.30 -0.22 -8.13
C ASP A 47 -15.75 1.25 -8.35
N SER A 48 -17.01 1.45 -8.71
CA SER A 48 -17.63 2.77 -8.89
C SER A 48 -17.68 3.63 -7.60
N ASP A 49 -17.62 2.98 -6.44
CA ASP A 49 -17.66 3.68 -5.14
C ASP A 49 -16.28 4.23 -4.72
N LEU A 50 -15.19 3.70 -5.29
CA LEU A 50 -13.83 4.05 -4.87
C LEU A 50 -13.51 5.55 -4.98
N SER A 51 -14.21 6.27 -5.84
CA SER A 51 -14.08 7.73 -5.95
C SER A 51 -14.57 8.49 -4.72
N LYS A 52 -15.45 7.87 -3.92
CA LYS A 52 -16.04 8.42 -2.70
C LYS A 52 -15.30 8.01 -1.41
N LEU A 53 -14.24 7.23 -1.54
CA LEU A 53 -13.48 6.63 -0.44
C LEU A 53 -12.02 7.12 -0.41
N PRO A 54 -11.80 8.43 -0.26
CA PRO A 54 -10.44 9.01 -0.27
C PRO A 54 -9.58 8.51 0.90
N TYR A 55 -10.16 8.28 2.08
CA TYR A 55 -9.40 7.83 3.23
C TYR A 55 -8.93 6.39 3.09
N LEU A 56 -9.77 5.50 2.57
CA LEU A 56 -9.38 4.14 2.21
C LEU A 56 -8.20 4.13 1.23
N LYS A 57 -8.22 5.03 0.26
CA LYS A 57 -7.13 5.22 -0.71
C LYS A 57 -5.85 5.72 -0.04
N ASN A 58 -5.96 6.62 0.94
CA ASN A 58 -4.83 7.13 1.70
C ASN A 58 -4.17 6.04 2.56
N ILE A 59 -4.94 5.09 3.08
CA ILE A 59 -4.40 3.90 3.77
C ILE A 59 -3.49 3.10 2.84
N ILE A 60 -3.91 2.87 1.59
CA ILE A 60 -3.09 2.16 0.61
C ILE A 60 -1.84 2.97 0.25
N TYR A 61 -1.95 4.28 0.05
CA TYR A 61 -0.78 5.13 -0.23
C TYR A 61 0.24 5.09 0.92
N GLU A 62 -0.21 5.19 2.17
CA GLU A 62 0.68 5.15 3.32
C GLU A 62 1.30 3.76 3.52
N THR A 63 0.55 2.70 3.22
CA THR A 63 1.09 1.34 3.19
C THR A 63 2.19 1.21 2.13
N LEU A 64 1.94 1.67 0.91
CA LEU A 64 2.93 1.65 -0.17
C LEU A 64 4.15 2.51 0.14
N ARG A 65 4.00 3.60 0.87
CA ARG A 65 5.11 4.43 1.31
C ARG A 65 6.00 3.68 2.29
N LEU A 66 5.42 3.11 3.36
CA LEU A 66 6.20 2.42 4.40
C LEU A 66 6.67 1.04 3.94
N TYR A 67 5.85 0.32 3.22
CA TYR A 67 6.08 -1.08 2.86
C TYR A 67 5.99 -1.26 1.34
N THR A 68 6.80 -0.48 0.61
CA THR A 68 6.89 -0.57 -0.85
C THR A 68 7.26 -2.00 -1.28
N PRO A 69 6.44 -2.71 -2.06
CA PRO A 69 6.74 -4.10 -2.45
C PRO A 69 8.09 -4.29 -3.14
N ALA A 70 8.51 -3.31 -3.96
CA ALA A 70 9.82 -3.28 -4.60
C ALA A 70 10.69 -2.18 -3.97
N PRO A 71 11.39 -2.44 -2.84
CA PRO A 71 12.05 -1.40 -2.05
C PRO A 71 13.20 -0.69 -2.77
N LEU A 72 13.83 -1.35 -3.75
CA LEU A 72 14.87 -0.79 -4.61
C LEU A 72 14.35 -0.43 -6.01
N LEU A 73 13.05 -0.48 -6.23
CA LEU A 73 12.40 -0.47 -7.53
C LEU A 73 13.01 -1.54 -8.48
N LEU A 74 12.79 -1.41 -9.79
CA LEU A 74 13.41 -2.31 -10.74
C LEU A 74 14.77 -1.76 -11.17
N PRO A 75 15.79 -2.63 -11.42
CA PRO A 75 17.08 -2.18 -11.94
C PRO A 75 16.92 -1.46 -13.28
N HIS A 76 17.59 -0.34 -13.42
CA HIS A 76 17.76 0.39 -14.67
C HIS A 76 19.20 0.24 -15.18
N SER A 77 19.40 0.35 -16.48
CA SER A 77 20.72 0.47 -17.07
C SER A 77 20.83 1.75 -17.87
N SER A 78 21.93 2.49 -17.68
CA SER A 78 22.19 3.72 -18.44
C SER A 78 22.49 3.37 -19.90
N SER A 79 21.75 3.93 -20.84
CA SER A 79 21.99 3.72 -22.29
C SER A 79 23.22 4.47 -22.79
N GLU A 80 23.58 5.53 -22.10
CA GLU A 80 24.74 6.40 -22.41
C GLU A 80 25.37 6.87 -21.11
N GLU A 81 26.60 7.41 -21.21
CA GLU A 81 27.22 8.10 -20.09
C GLU A 81 26.40 9.34 -19.72
N CYS A 82 26.11 9.54 -18.45
CA CYS A 82 25.34 10.69 -17.96
C CYS A 82 25.84 11.15 -16.59
N ILE A 83 25.31 12.29 -16.14
CA ILE A 83 25.58 12.83 -14.81
C ILE A 83 24.30 12.82 -14.00
N ILE A 84 24.34 12.17 -12.81
CA ILE A 84 23.22 12.10 -11.88
C ILE A 84 23.67 12.70 -10.55
N GLY A 85 23.05 13.78 -10.10
CA GLY A 85 23.41 14.43 -8.83
C GLY A 85 24.86 14.91 -8.74
N GLY A 86 25.50 15.23 -9.87
CA GLY A 86 26.92 15.60 -9.95
C GLY A 86 27.90 14.43 -10.11
N PHE A 87 27.42 13.18 -10.07
CA PHE A 87 28.23 11.99 -10.25
C PHE A 87 28.19 11.50 -11.70
N LYS A 88 29.36 11.13 -12.22
CA LYS A 88 29.50 10.54 -13.54
C LYS A 88 29.05 9.08 -13.49
N VAL A 89 28.05 8.74 -14.30
CA VAL A 89 27.50 7.38 -14.44
C VAL A 89 27.87 6.89 -15.85
N PRO A 90 28.80 5.92 -15.98
CA PRO A 90 29.17 5.34 -17.27
C PRO A 90 27.99 4.64 -17.95
N ARG A 91 28.09 4.47 -19.27
CA ARG A 91 27.17 3.62 -20.03
C ARG A 91 27.13 2.21 -19.45
N ASP A 92 25.98 1.56 -19.56
CA ASP A 92 25.71 0.18 -19.10
C ASP A 92 25.83 -0.02 -17.57
N THR A 93 25.84 1.09 -16.81
CA THR A 93 25.83 1.04 -15.34
C THR A 93 24.44 0.64 -14.85
N ILE A 94 24.37 -0.36 -13.95
CA ILE A 94 23.12 -0.73 -13.27
C ILE A 94 22.84 0.30 -12.16
N VAL A 95 21.65 0.92 -12.21
CA VAL A 95 21.19 1.92 -11.25
C VAL A 95 19.99 1.37 -10.49
N LEU A 96 20.07 1.38 -9.17
CA LEU A 96 18.99 1.04 -8.26
C LEU A 96 18.51 2.31 -7.54
N ILE A 97 17.21 2.43 -7.36
CA ILE A 97 16.56 3.55 -6.64
C ILE A 97 16.05 3.02 -5.31
N ASN A 98 16.66 3.45 -4.21
CA ASN A 98 16.25 3.02 -2.87
C ASN A 98 14.99 3.77 -2.42
N ALA A 99 13.82 3.34 -2.93
CA ALA A 99 12.53 3.89 -2.58
C ALA A 99 12.23 3.72 -1.08
N TRP A 100 12.64 2.60 -0.48
CA TRP A 100 12.49 2.35 0.96
C TRP A 100 13.13 3.45 1.81
N SER A 101 14.36 3.84 1.47
CA SER A 101 15.07 4.91 2.19
C SER A 101 14.45 6.29 1.93
N ILE A 102 14.09 6.59 0.66
CA ILE A 102 13.46 7.87 0.29
C ILE A 102 12.13 8.05 1.00
N HIS A 103 11.32 7.00 1.08
CA HIS A 103 10.02 7.02 1.76
C HIS A 103 10.11 7.15 3.28
N ARG A 104 11.29 6.91 3.86
CA ARG A 104 11.55 7.02 5.30
C ARG A 104 12.50 8.18 5.65
N ASP A 105 12.87 9.01 4.69
CA ASP A 105 13.74 10.18 4.92
C ASP A 105 12.94 11.29 5.63
N PRO A 106 13.34 11.70 6.85
CA PRO A 106 12.67 12.79 7.57
C PRO A 106 12.82 14.17 6.92
N LYS A 107 13.74 14.32 5.96
CA LYS A 107 13.86 15.53 5.14
C LYS A 107 12.75 15.62 4.09
N VAL A 108 12.18 14.50 3.68
CA VAL A 108 11.11 14.40 2.67
C VAL A 108 9.75 14.25 3.33
N TRP A 109 9.65 13.44 4.39
CA TRP A 109 8.41 13.05 5.03
C TRP A 109 8.42 13.44 6.51
N SER A 110 7.49 14.26 6.95
CA SER A 110 7.30 14.51 8.39
C SER A 110 6.87 13.20 9.09
N GLU A 111 7.45 12.91 10.27
CA GLU A 111 7.20 11.66 11.00
C GLU A 111 7.32 10.44 10.08
N ALA A 112 8.45 10.35 9.39
CA ALA A 112 8.69 9.46 8.26
C ALA A 112 8.48 7.96 8.55
N THR A 113 8.59 7.53 9.81
CA THR A 113 8.40 6.13 10.23
C THR A 113 7.02 5.82 10.79
N SER A 114 6.19 6.84 11.03
CA SER A 114 4.83 6.67 11.56
C SER A 114 3.83 6.38 10.45
N PHE A 115 2.90 5.46 10.70
CA PHE A 115 1.79 5.17 9.79
C PHE A 115 0.68 6.20 9.97
N LYS A 116 0.55 7.12 9.01
CA LYS A 116 -0.37 8.27 9.04
C LYS A 116 -1.03 8.47 7.68
N PRO A 117 -2.15 7.80 7.38
CA PRO A 117 -2.89 8.00 6.12
C PRO A 117 -3.30 9.46 5.86
N GLU A 118 -3.52 10.23 6.94
CA GLU A 118 -3.92 11.64 6.90
C GLU A 118 -2.88 12.55 6.20
N ARG A 119 -1.64 12.10 6.07
CA ARG A 119 -0.63 12.89 5.33
C ARG A 119 -1.04 13.14 3.89
N PHE A 120 -1.72 12.17 3.27
CA PHE A 120 -2.18 12.28 1.89
C PHE A 120 -3.46 13.11 1.70
N GLU A 121 -4.00 13.70 2.77
CA GLU A 121 -5.02 14.74 2.69
C GLU A 121 -4.41 16.12 2.34
N LYS A 122 -3.09 16.25 2.48
CA LYS A 122 -2.37 17.49 2.15
C LYS A 122 -1.94 17.47 0.68
N GLU A 123 -2.13 18.60 0.02
CA GLU A 123 -1.66 18.81 -1.35
C GLU A 123 -0.15 18.58 -1.49
N GLY A 124 0.28 17.96 -2.57
CA GLY A 124 1.69 17.69 -2.89
C GLY A 124 2.31 16.49 -2.16
N GLU A 125 1.67 15.91 -1.14
CA GLU A 125 2.25 14.75 -0.45
C GLU A 125 2.27 13.50 -1.35
N LEU A 126 1.25 13.33 -2.21
CA LEU A 126 1.20 12.21 -3.14
C LEU A 126 2.32 12.25 -4.19
N ASP A 127 2.77 13.43 -4.58
CA ASP A 127 3.83 13.61 -5.59
C ASP A 127 5.19 13.07 -5.13
N LYS A 128 5.37 12.91 -3.83
CA LYS A 128 6.58 12.35 -3.21
C LYS A 128 6.57 10.81 -3.21
N LEU A 129 5.42 10.18 -3.45
CA LEU A 129 5.27 8.73 -3.42
C LEU A 129 5.76 8.11 -4.72
N ILE A 130 6.87 7.37 -4.66
CA ILE A 130 7.50 6.74 -5.84
C ILE A 130 7.35 5.21 -5.86
N ALA A 131 6.41 4.65 -5.12
CA ALA A 131 6.23 3.19 -5.01
C ALA A 131 5.99 2.49 -6.36
N PHE A 132 5.42 3.20 -7.33
CA PHE A 132 5.21 2.74 -8.71
C PHE A 132 6.29 3.22 -9.70
N GLY A 133 7.37 3.84 -9.20
CA GLY A 133 8.35 4.52 -10.05
C GLY A 133 7.77 5.80 -10.65
N LEU A 134 8.55 6.47 -11.49
CA LEU A 134 8.18 7.74 -12.14
C LEU A 134 8.60 7.75 -13.62
N GLY A 135 7.97 8.65 -14.39
CA GLY A 135 8.33 8.92 -15.78
C GLY A 135 8.00 7.77 -16.74
N ARG A 136 8.78 7.64 -17.81
CA ARG A 136 8.53 6.69 -18.92
C ARG A 136 8.62 5.22 -18.54
N ARG A 137 9.21 4.89 -17.38
CA ARG A 137 9.39 3.54 -16.86
C ARG A 137 8.54 3.30 -15.60
N ALA A 138 7.59 4.18 -15.30
CA ALA A 138 6.62 3.96 -14.24
C ALA A 138 5.83 2.66 -14.47
N CYS A 139 5.35 2.06 -13.38
CA CYS A 139 4.58 0.82 -13.43
C CYS A 139 3.34 0.98 -14.32
N PRO A 140 3.21 0.20 -15.40
CA PRO A 140 2.05 0.31 -16.29
C PRO A 140 0.75 -0.17 -15.63
N GLY A 141 0.86 -1.01 -14.59
CA GLY A 141 -0.27 -1.54 -13.82
C GLY A 141 -0.67 -0.70 -12.61
N GLY A 142 -0.03 0.44 -12.34
CA GLY A 142 -0.22 1.22 -11.11
C GLY A 142 -1.68 1.62 -10.86
N GLY A 143 -2.39 2.09 -11.89
CA GLY A 143 -3.80 2.43 -11.78
C GLY A 143 -4.70 1.23 -11.46
N LEU A 144 -4.48 0.09 -12.14
CA LEU A 144 -5.21 -1.15 -11.88
C LEU A 144 -4.91 -1.68 -10.47
N ALA A 145 -3.64 -1.67 -10.07
CA ALA A 145 -3.22 -2.11 -8.75
C ALA A 145 -3.88 -1.28 -7.64
N MET A 146 -3.90 0.04 -7.76
CA MET A 146 -4.56 0.91 -6.78
C MET A 146 -6.06 0.61 -6.66
N ARG A 147 -6.76 0.41 -7.78
CA ARG A 147 -8.19 0.04 -7.75
C ARG A 147 -8.40 -1.31 -7.07
N ALA A 148 -7.64 -2.33 -7.45
CA ALA A 148 -7.73 -3.67 -6.87
C ALA A 148 -7.40 -3.68 -5.38
N LEU A 149 -6.35 -2.98 -4.95
CA LEU A 149 -5.96 -2.85 -3.54
C LEU A 149 -7.05 -2.16 -2.71
N CYS A 150 -7.57 -1.02 -3.19
CA CYS A 150 -8.64 -0.30 -2.50
C CYS A 150 -9.91 -1.14 -2.41
N LEU A 151 -10.32 -1.79 -3.51
CA LEU A 151 -11.50 -2.66 -3.52
C LEU A 151 -11.33 -3.84 -2.55
N SER A 152 -10.19 -4.52 -2.60
CA SER A 152 -9.92 -5.68 -1.74
C SER A 152 -9.87 -5.30 -0.27
N LEU A 153 -9.12 -4.24 0.09
CA LEU A 153 -9.06 -3.78 1.49
C LEU A 153 -10.42 -3.30 1.98
N GLY A 154 -11.15 -2.55 1.14
CA GLY A 154 -12.48 -2.07 1.46
C GLY A 154 -13.47 -3.22 1.72
N LEU A 155 -13.48 -4.25 0.88
CA LEU A 155 -14.29 -5.45 1.08
C LEU A 155 -13.89 -6.21 2.35
N LEU A 156 -12.58 -6.34 2.63
CA LEU A 156 -12.11 -6.96 3.88
C LEU A 156 -12.61 -6.20 5.11
N ILE A 157 -12.60 -4.86 5.09
CA ILE A 157 -13.11 -4.02 6.19
C ILE A 157 -14.65 -4.06 6.26
N GLN A 158 -15.34 -4.05 5.12
CA GLN A 158 -16.80 -4.06 5.06
C GLN A 158 -17.38 -5.40 5.51
N CYS A 159 -16.81 -6.51 5.02
CA CYS A 159 -17.39 -7.85 5.19
C CYS A 159 -17.01 -8.53 6.50
N PHE A 160 -15.94 -8.08 7.17
CA PHE A 160 -15.44 -8.76 8.36
C PHE A 160 -15.16 -7.82 9.51
N GLU A 161 -15.39 -8.33 10.72
CA GLU A 161 -14.83 -7.77 11.94
C GLU A 161 -13.49 -8.43 12.20
N TRP A 162 -12.45 -7.62 12.29
CA TRP A 162 -11.09 -8.07 12.50
C TRP A 162 -10.61 -7.78 13.90
N LYS A 163 -9.85 -8.71 14.48
CA LYS A 163 -9.16 -8.52 15.76
C LYS A 163 -7.77 -9.15 15.70
N ARG A 164 -6.84 -8.55 16.42
CA ARG A 164 -5.53 -9.16 16.66
C ARG A 164 -5.69 -10.46 17.44
N VAL A 165 -4.74 -11.37 17.28
CA VAL A 165 -4.64 -12.57 18.12
C VAL A 165 -3.95 -12.17 19.43
N GLY A 166 -4.73 -12.03 20.50
CA GLY A 166 -4.27 -11.52 21.79
C GLY A 166 -4.10 -10.00 21.82
N ASP A 167 -3.44 -9.51 22.86
CA ASP A 167 -3.32 -8.07 23.16
C ASP A 167 -2.07 -7.41 22.56
N LYS A 168 -1.13 -8.21 22.08
CA LYS A 168 0.12 -7.70 21.50
C LYS A 168 -0.11 -7.09 20.13
N GLU A 169 0.68 -6.07 19.81
CA GLU A 169 0.76 -5.54 18.46
C GLU A 169 1.26 -6.61 17.48
N ILE A 170 0.78 -6.50 16.25
CA ILE A 170 1.26 -7.33 15.15
C ILE A 170 2.71 -6.94 14.87
N ASP A 171 3.58 -7.94 14.76
CA ASP A 171 4.99 -7.76 14.44
C ASP A 171 5.13 -7.18 13.02
N MET A 172 5.74 -6.01 12.90
CA MET A 172 5.90 -5.29 11.64
C MET A 172 7.31 -5.42 11.05
N ARG A 173 8.09 -6.44 11.45
CA ARG A 173 9.41 -6.68 10.88
C ARG A 173 9.31 -7.18 9.45
N GLU A 174 10.24 -6.66 8.64
CA GLU A 174 10.37 -6.92 7.23
C GLU A 174 11.28 -8.14 6.99
N GLU A 175 10.97 -8.96 5.99
CA GLU A 175 11.84 -10.02 5.49
C GLU A 175 12.69 -9.48 4.35
N SER A 176 13.97 -9.83 4.34
CA SER A 176 14.88 -9.44 3.26
C SER A 176 14.58 -10.25 2.01
N GLY A 177 14.26 -9.58 0.90
CA GLY A 177 13.96 -10.24 -0.37
C GLY A 177 13.84 -9.25 -1.52
N PHE A 178 13.53 -9.76 -2.71
CA PHE A 178 13.20 -8.93 -3.86
C PHE A 178 11.89 -8.17 -3.64
N THR A 179 10.92 -8.84 -3.03
CA THR A 179 9.66 -8.26 -2.57
C THR A 179 9.73 -8.08 -1.06
N LEU A 180 9.32 -6.92 -0.56
CA LEU A 180 9.34 -6.59 0.86
C LEU A 180 8.17 -7.26 1.58
N SER A 181 8.33 -8.53 1.90
CA SER A 181 7.35 -9.33 2.64
C SER A 181 7.47 -9.12 4.15
N ARG A 182 6.49 -9.60 4.88
CA ARG A 182 6.56 -9.68 6.34
C ARG A 182 7.43 -10.85 6.77
N LEU A 183 8.25 -10.65 7.79
CA LEU A 183 9.06 -11.73 8.40
C LEU A 183 8.17 -12.82 9.00
N ILE A 184 7.06 -12.42 9.62
CA ILE A 184 6.06 -13.32 10.21
C ILE A 184 4.73 -13.06 9.50
N PRO A 185 4.15 -14.06 8.80
CA PRO A 185 2.86 -13.91 8.15
C PRO A 185 1.76 -13.44 9.09
N LEU A 186 0.84 -12.61 8.60
CA LEU A 186 -0.27 -12.08 9.39
C LEU A 186 -1.16 -13.20 9.91
N LYS A 187 -1.40 -13.20 11.22
CA LYS A 187 -2.45 -13.98 11.87
C LYS A 187 -3.41 -13.03 12.56
N ALA A 188 -4.68 -13.10 12.18
CA ALA A 188 -5.73 -12.29 12.77
C ALA A 188 -7.01 -13.12 12.93
N MET A 189 -7.83 -12.74 13.89
CA MET A 189 -9.17 -13.30 14.03
C MET A 189 -10.13 -12.49 13.17
N CYS A 190 -11.03 -13.17 12.46
CA CYS A 190 -12.08 -12.50 11.70
C CYS A 190 -13.43 -13.15 11.98
N LYS A 191 -14.49 -12.33 11.96
CA LYS A 191 -15.89 -12.75 12.05
C LYS A 191 -16.66 -12.10 10.90
N ALA A 192 -17.40 -12.90 10.13
CA ALA A 192 -18.23 -12.40 9.05
C ALA A 192 -19.30 -11.42 9.58
N ARG A 193 -19.52 -10.33 8.87
CA ARG A 193 -20.58 -9.35 9.10
C ARG A 193 -21.80 -9.69 8.23
N PRO A 194 -23.02 -9.24 8.62
CA PRO A 194 -24.26 -9.61 7.91
C PRO A 194 -24.27 -9.24 6.42
N VAL A 195 -23.50 -8.23 6.00
CA VAL A 195 -23.42 -7.81 4.59
C VAL A 195 -22.91 -8.94 3.68
N ILE A 196 -22.13 -9.89 4.20
CA ILE A 196 -21.59 -11.02 3.41
C ILE A 196 -22.68 -11.95 2.90
N ASN A 197 -23.82 -12.03 3.60
CA ASN A 197 -24.96 -12.84 3.17
C ASN A 197 -25.62 -12.31 1.89
N ARG A 198 -25.21 -11.14 1.40
CA ARG A 198 -25.66 -10.56 0.12
C ARG A 198 -24.96 -11.17 -1.09
N LEU A 199 -23.84 -11.93 -0.87
CA LEU A 199 -23.16 -12.67 -1.93
C LEU A 199 -23.96 -13.90 -2.42
N GLU A 200 -24.95 -14.37 -1.65
CA GLU A 200 -25.72 -15.58 -1.95
C GLU A 200 -27.00 -15.30 -2.77
N LYS A 201 -27.21 -14.06 -3.20
CA LYS A 201 -28.35 -13.64 -4.01
C LYS A 201 -27.88 -13.10 -5.37
#